data_6770c3ca4912542355c5a5ca3b38011a
#
_entry.id   6770c3ca4912542355c5a5ca3b38011a
#
_cell.length_a   1.000
_cell.length_b   1.000
_cell.length_c   1.000
_cell.angle_alpha   90.00
_cell.angle_beta   90.00
_cell.angle_gamma   90.00
#
_symmetry.space_group_name_H-M   'P 1'
#
loop_
_entity.id
_entity.type
_entity.pdbx_description
1 polymer ?
#
loop_
_entity_poly.entity_id
_entity_poly.type
_entity_poly.pdbx_seq_one_letter_code
_entity_poly.pdbx_strand_id
1 'polypeptide(L)'
;DKGIIEVPLENLRFEKEHNWTNYPKGVLHFLQEAGHTIDSGMDIYIYGNIPNGSGLSSSSSLELLIGVIAEKLYDLKLERLDLVKIGKQTENDFIGVNSGIMDQFAIGMGADQRAIYLDTNTLEYDLVPLDLKDNVVVIMNTNKRRELADSKYNERRAECETAISELQEKLDIQTLGELDLWTFDAYSYLIKDENRIKRARHAVLENQRTLQARKALESGDLEGFGRLMNAS
;
A
#
# COMPACT_ATOMS: atom_id res chain seq x y z
N ASP A 1 -2.46 -2.22 -26.80
CA ASP A 1 -3.79 -2.82 -26.78
C ASP A 1 -3.70 -4.19 -26.10
N LYS A 2 -4.46 -4.41 -25.02
CA LYS A 2 -4.45 -5.68 -24.26
C LYS A 2 -5.64 -6.58 -24.62
N GLY A 3 -6.40 -6.21 -25.64
CA GLY A 3 -7.56 -6.94 -26.10
C GLY A 3 -8.79 -6.78 -25.19
N ILE A 4 -9.83 -7.53 -25.47
CA ILE A 4 -11.05 -7.64 -24.68
C ILE A 4 -10.95 -8.90 -23.83
N ILE A 5 -11.25 -8.78 -22.53
CA ILE A 5 -11.33 -9.91 -21.60
C ILE A 5 -12.73 -9.92 -21.03
N GLU A 6 -13.46 -11.00 -21.26
CA GLU A 6 -14.79 -11.23 -20.73
C GLU A 6 -14.71 -12.07 -19.44
N VAL A 7 -15.43 -11.64 -18.40
CA VAL A 7 -15.42 -12.27 -17.08
C VAL A 7 -16.85 -12.42 -16.59
N PRO A 8 -17.30 -13.65 -16.27
CA PRO A 8 -18.62 -13.87 -15.67
C PRO A 8 -18.64 -13.35 -14.22
N LEU A 9 -19.68 -12.60 -13.86
CA LEU A 9 -19.85 -12.03 -12.50
C LEU A 9 -20.20 -13.07 -11.44
N GLU A 10 -20.72 -14.23 -11.85
CA GLU A 10 -21.16 -15.30 -10.95
C GLU A 10 -19.99 -16.11 -10.36
N ASN A 11 -18.80 -16.02 -10.94
CA ASN A 11 -17.63 -16.79 -10.52
C ASN A 11 -16.34 -15.98 -10.66
N LEU A 12 -16.22 -14.95 -9.83
CA LEU A 12 -15.03 -14.10 -9.79
C LEU A 12 -13.92 -14.82 -9.01
N ARG A 13 -12.93 -15.35 -9.73
CA ARG A 13 -11.76 -16.03 -9.16
C ARG A 13 -10.48 -15.57 -9.84
N PHE A 14 -9.36 -15.72 -9.14
CA PHE A 14 -8.05 -15.45 -9.73
C PHE A 14 -7.75 -16.43 -10.88
N GLU A 15 -7.33 -15.91 -12.01
CA GLU A 15 -6.86 -16.66 -13.17
C GLU A 15 -5.60 -15.98 -13.72
N LYS A 16 -4.49 -16.71 -13.75
CA LYS A 16 -3.19 -16.15 -14.13
C LYS A 16 -3.21 -15.53 -15.54
N GLU A 17 -3.96 -16.12 -16.45
CA GLU A 17 -4.10 -15.69 -17.85
C GLU A 17 -4.83 -14.35 -17.98
N HIS A 18 -5.69 -14.01 -17.02
CA HIS A 18 -6.41 -12.74 -16.97
C HIS A 18 -5.53 -11.55 -16.54
N ASN A 19 -4.30 -11.81 -16.07
CA ASN A 19 -3.29 -10.79 -15.78
C ASN A 19 -3.86 -9.61 -14.99
N TRP A 20 -3.79 -8.38 -15.54
CA TRP A 20 -4.26 -7.16 -14.87
C TRP A 20 -5.77 -7.15 -14.57
N THR A 21 -6.58 -7.92 -15.31
CA THR A 21 -8.03 -8.00 -15.07
C THR A 21 -8.37 -8.67 -13.74
N ASN A 22 -7.41 -9.37 -13.12
CA ASN A 22 -7.60 -9.90 -11.78
C ASN A 22 -7.82 -8.82 -10.71
N TYR A 23 -7.29 -7.61 -10.88
CA TYR A 23 -7.57 -6.49 -9.97
C TYR A 23 -9.05 -6.08 -9.99
N PRO A 24 -9.65 -5.75 -11.15
CA PRO A 24 -11.10 -5.55 -11.26
C PRO A 24 -11.92 -6.70 -10.69
N LYS A 25 -11.55 -7.95 -11.00
CA LYS A 25 -12.25 -9.14 -10.51
C LYS A 25 -12.23 -9.23 -8.99
N GLY A 26 -11.08 -8.99 -8.37
CA GLY A 26 -10.94 -9.04 -6.91
C GLY A 26 -11.78 -7.96 -6.21
N VAL A 27 -11.79 -6.73 -6.74
CA VAL A 27 -12.62 -5.65 -6.19
C VAL A 27 -14.11 -6.00 -6.26
N LEU A 28 -14.61 -6.48 -7.40
CA LEU A 28 -16.01 -6.88 -7.56
C LEU A 28 -16.35 -8.08 -6.66
N HIS A 29 -15.44 -9.05 -6.53
CA HIS A 29 -15.58 -10.19 -5.63
C HIS A 29 -15.79 -9.76 -4.17
N PHE A 30 -14.91 -8.90 -3.65
CA PHE A 30 -15.01 -8.45 -2.27
C PHE A 30 -16.15 -7.47 -2.03
N LEU A 31 -16.59 -6.72 -3.03
CA LEU A 31 -17.84 -5.96 -2.94
C LEU A 31 -19.05 -6.90 -2.77
N GLN A 32 -19.10 -8.00 -3.53
CA GLN A 32 -20.16 -9.01 -3.39
C GLN A 32 -20.10 -9.72 -2.02
N GLU A 33 -18.90 -10.09 -1.55
CA GLU A 33 -18.73 -10.68 -0.21
C GLU A 33 -19.13 -9.73 0.92
N ALA A 34 -18.92 -8.42 0.74
CA ALA A 34 -19.40 -7.39 1.67
C ALA A 34 -20.93 -7.19 1.63
N GLY A 35 -21.64 -7.92 0.78
CA GLY A 35 -23.11 -7.90 0.67
C GLY A 35 -23.65 -6.86 -0.31
N HIS A 36 -22.78 -6.23 -1.13
CA HIS A 36 -23.23 -5.31 -2.16
C HIS A 36 -23.75 -6.07 -3.39
N THR A 37 -24.93 -5.65 -3.88
CA THR A 37 -25.52 -6.28 -5.06
C THR A 37 -24.91 -5.71 -6.34
N ILE A 38 -24.36 -6.58 -7.17
CA ILE A 38 -23.88 -6.30 -8.52
C ILE A 38 -24.72 -7.19 -9.43
N ASP A 39 -25.83 -6.66 -9.95
CA ASP A 39 -26.93 -7.40 -10.56
C ASP A 39 -26.92 -7.37 -12.09
N SER A 40 -26.03 -6.62 -12.69
CA SER A 40 -25.89 -6.49 -14.14
C SER A 40 -24.44 -6.43 -14.58
N GLY A 41 -24.16 -6.88 -15.80
CA GLY A 41 -22.85 -6.77 -16.42
C GLY A 41 -22.51 -5.31 -16.80
N MET A 42 -21.21 -5.08 -17.06
CA MET A 42 -20.73 -3.77 -17.51
C MET A 42 -19.63 -3.92 -18.55
N ASP A 43 -19.57 -3.02 -19.49
CA ASP A 43 -18.46 -2.86 -20.41
C ASP A 43 -17.58 -1.71 -19.93
N ILE A 44 -16.29 -1.99 -19.66
CA ILE A 44 -15.35 -0.99 -19.13
C ILE A 44 -14.22 -0.76 -20.13
N TYR A 45 -14.04 0.47 -20.55
CA TYR A 45 -12.83 0.92 -21.23
C TYR A 45 -11.93 1.68 -20.26
N ILE A 46 -10.70 1.19 -20.06
CA ILE A 46 -9.74 1.79 -19.13
C ILE A 46 -8.60 2.41 -19.90
N TYR A 47 -8.38 3.70 -19.66
CA TYR A 47 -7.23 4.44 -20.13
C TYR A 47 -6.51 5.06 -18.93
N GLY A 48 -5.18 4.98 -18.90
CA GLY A 48 -4.37 5.60 -17.87
C GLY A 48 -2.99 5.98 -18.38
N ASN A 49 -2.41 7.01 -17.77
CA ASN A 49 -1.07 7.51 -18.07
C ASN A 49 -0.08 7.32 -16.90
N ILE A 50 -0.50 6.64 -15.83
CA ILE A 50 0.41 6.28 -14.73
C ILE A 50 1.40 5.23 -15.26
N PRO A 51 2.71 5.50 -15.23
CA PRO A 51 3.71 4.55 -15.72
C PRO A 51 3.68 3.25 -14.92
N ASN A 52 3.47 2.13 -15.59
CA ASN A 52 3.45 0.82 -14.94
C ASN A 52 4.82 0.46 -14.36
N GLY A 53 4.84 -0.09 -13.15
CA GLY A 53 6.06 -0.56 -12.49
C GLY A 53 7.00 0.54 -12.02
N SER A 54 6.54 1.78 -11.95
CA SER A 54 7.32 2.94 -11.48
C SER A 54 7.20 3.23 -9.98
N GLY A 55 6.45 2.41 -9.23
CA GLY A 55 6.18 2.66 -7.82
C GLY A 55 5.13 3.74 -7.57
N LEU A 56 4.27 4.03 -8.55
CA LEU A 56 3.18 5.01 -8.46
C LEU A 56 1.82 4.37 -8.23
N SER A 57 1.76 3.24 -7.58
CA SER A 57 0.52 2.57 -7.13
C SER A 57 -0.51 2.36 -8.26
N SER A 58 -0.07 1.96 -9.46
CA SER A 58 -0.96 1.79 -10.60
C SER A 58 -2.01 0.69 -10.40
N SER A 59 -1.70 -0.36 -9.64
CA SER A 59 -2.65 -1.41 -9.24
C SER A 59 -3.74 -0.83 -8.34
N SER A 60 -3.36 -0.17 -7.27
CA SER A 60 -4.30 0.45 -6.33
C SER A 60 -5.17 1.53 -6.98
N SER A 61 -4.60 2.29 -7.95
CA SER A 61 -5.38 3.23 -8.75
C SER A 61 -6.47 2.53 -9.56
N LEU A 62 -6.16 1.37 -10.14
CA LEU A 62 -7.14 0.56 -10.87
C LEU A 62 -8.20 -0.03 -9.93
N GLU A 63 -7.78 -0.57 -8.78
CA GLU A 63 -8.69 -1.13 -7.78
C GLU A 63 -9.72 -0.11 -7.31
N LEU A 64 -9.26 1.06 -6.88
CA LEU A 64 -10.17 2.08 -6.38
C LEU A 64 -11.05 2.67 -7.50
N LEU A 65 -10.53 2.77 -8.72
CA LEU A 65 -11.33 3.17 -9.87
C LEU A 65 -12.50 2.22 -10.10
N ILE A 66 -12.26 0.91 -10.06
CA ILE A 66 -13.33 -0.10 -10.20
C ILE A 66 -14.34 0.01 -9.06
N GLY A 67 -13.87 0.22 -7.81
CA GLY A 67 -14.75 0.45 -6.68
C GLY A 67 -15.66 1.68 -6.87
N VAL A 68 -15.10 2.79 -7.35
CA VAL A 68 -15.87 4.01 -7.66
C VAL A 68 -16.85 3.80 -8.82
N ILE A 69 -16.46 3.05 -9.85
CA ILE A 69 -17.36 2.69 -10.96
C ILE A 69 -18.55 1.87 -10.41
N ALA A 70 -18.28 0.84 -9.61
CA ALA A 70 -19.32 0.02 -9.00
C ALA A 70 -20.24 0.84 -8.09
N GLU A 71 -19.66 1.71 -7.23
CA GLU A 71 -20.41 2.64 -6.39
C GLU A 71 -21.44 3.45 -7.19
N LYS A 72 -21.00 4.02 -8.33
CA LYS A 72 -21.86 4.86 -9.16
C LYS A 72 -22.84 4.07 -10.01
N LEU A 73 -22.42 2.94 -10.57
CA LEU A 73 -23.25 2.16 -11.49
C LEU A 73 -24.39 1.42 -10.77
N TYR A 74 -24.11 0.93 -9.57
CA TYR A 74 -25.07 0.15 -8.78
C TYR A 74 -25.65 0.92 -7.57
N ASP A 75 -25.45 2.24 -7.50
CA ASP A 75 -25.87 3.13 -6.39
C ASP A 75 -25.48 2.58 -5.01
N LEU A 76 -24.27 2.05 -4.89
CA LEU A 76 -23.77 1.53 -3.62
C LEU A 76 -23.46 2.66 -2.65
N LYS A 77 -23.69 2.41 -1.36
CA LYS A 77 -23.33 3.36 -0.28
C LYS A 77 -22.00 2.90 0.33
N LEU A 78 -20.90 3.44 -0.21
CA LEU A 78 -19.54 3.06 0.18
C LEU A 78 -18.81 4.28 0.76
N GLU A 79 -18.20 4.09 1.92
CA GLU A 79 -17.23 5.05 2.42
C GLU A 79 -15.90 4.87 1.68
N ARG A 80 -15.17 5.96 1.48
CA ARG A 80 -13.88 5.91 0.78
C ARG A 80 -12.89 4.95 1.44
N LEU A 81 -12.90 4.88 2.78
CA LEU A 81 -12.04 3.98 3.54
C LEU A 81 -12.40 2.50 3.30
N ASP A 82 -13.67 2.19 3.04
CA ASP A 82 -14.07 0.81 2.72
C ASP A 82 -13.51 0.38 1.37
N LEU A 83 -13.52 1.27 0.36
CA LEU A 83 -12.86 1.01 -0.92
C LEU A 83 -11.35 0.80 -0.77
N VAL A 84 -10.69 1.56 0.09
CA VAL A 84 -9.27 1.39 0.42
C VAL A 84 -9.00 0.00 1.02
N LYS A 85 -9.85 -0.45 1.95
CA LYS A 85 -9.75 -1.78 2.56
C LYS A 85 -10.01 -2.90 1.55
N ILE A 86 -11.01 -2.75 0.69
CA ILE A 86 -11.33 -3.70 -0.39
C ILE A 86 -10.16 -3.81 -1.37
N GLY A 87 -9.55 -2.69 -1.75
CA GLY A 87 -8.35 -2.71 -2.60
C GLY A 87 -7.19 -3.48 -1.96
N LYS A 88 -6.88 -3.20 -0.68
CA LYS A 88 -5.88 -3.98 0.06
C LYS A 88 -6.22 -5.47 0.10
N GLN A 89 -7.47 -5.81 0.39
CA GLN A 89 -7.92 -7.20 0.44
C GLN A 89 -7.80 -7.87 -0.94
N THR A 90 -8.07 -7.13 -2.00
CA THR A 90 -7.85 -7.61 -3.38
C THR A 90 -6.40 -8.00 -3.61
N GLU A 91 -5.43 -7.17 -3.26
CA GLU A 91 -4.01 -7.53 -3.41
C GLU A 91 -3.62 -8.72 -2.52
N ASN A 92 -4.06 -8.75 -1.27
CA ASN A 92 -3.62 -9.76 -0.31
C ASN A 92 -4.28 -11.13 -0.57
N ASP A 93 -5.60 -11.16 -0.63
CA ASP A 93 -6.38 -12.40 -0.58
C ASP A 93 -6.74 -12.93 -1.97
N PHE A 94 -6.85 -12.04 -2.97
CA PHE A 94 -7.19 -12.44 -4.33
C PHE A 94 -5.97 -12.58 -5.24
N ILE A 95 -5.02 -11.64 -5.19
CA ILE A 95 -3.79 -11.64 -6.00
C ILE A 95 -2.67 -12.43 -5.31
N GLY A 96 -2.62 -12.44 -3.97
CA GLY A 96 -1.62 -13.16 -3.18
C GLY A 96 -0.34 -12.35 -2.90
N VAL A 97 -0.40 -11.02 -2.95
CA VAL A 97 0.68 -10.12 -2.54
C VAL A 97 0.39 -9.63 -1.12
N ASN A 98 1.20 -10.00 -0.14
CA ASN A 98 1.02 -9.59 1.26
C ASN A 98 1.43 -8.13 1.48
N SER A 99 0.81 -7.20 0.73
CA SER A 99 1.09 -5.76 0.78
C SER A 99 0.49 -5.08 2.01
N GLY A 100 1.07 -3.93 2.38
CA GLY A 100 0.44 -2.99 3.33
C GLY A 100 -0.67 -2.18 2.67
N ILE A 101 -1.32 -1.30 3.44
CA ILE A 101 -2.45 -0.49 2.97
C ILE A 101 -2.03 0.83 2.30
N MET A 102 -0.74 1.16 2.30
CA MET A 102 -0.21 2.49 1.95
C MET A 102 -0.66 2.94 0.56
N ASP A 103 -0.54 2.09 -0.44
CA ASP A 103 -0.82 2.43 -1.84
C ASP A 103 -2.30 2.74 -2.06
N GLN A 104 -3.19 1.89 -1.57
CA GLN A 104 -4.63 2.09 -1.64
C GLN A 104 -5.05 3.33 -0.84
N PHE A 105 -4.43 3.53 0.34
CA PHE A 105 -4.73 4.69 1.17
C PHE A 105 -4.30 6.00 0.50
N ALA A 106 -3.10 6.03 -0.10
CA ALA A 106 -2.61 7.19 -0.82
C ALA A 106 -3.52 7.57 -2.01
N ILE A 107 -3.97 6.59 -2.78
CA ILE A 107 -4.89 6.81 -3.91
C ILE A 107 -6.28 7.24 -3.43
N GLY A 108 -6.80 6.60 -2.38
CA GLY A 108 -8.17 6.83 -1.91
C GLY A 108 -8.36 8.13 -1.13
N MET A 109 -7.36 8.51 -0.33
CA MET A 109 -7.44 9.59 0.66
C MET A 109 -6.56 10.79 0.33
N GLY A 110 -5.82 10.75 -0.78
CA GLY A 110 -4.96 11.84 -1.23
C GLY A 110 -5.70 13.16 -1.44
N ALA A 111 -5.05 14.27 -1.13
CA ALA A 111 -5.56 15.62 -1.34
C ALA A 111 -4.50 16.49 -2.01
N ASP A 112 -4.95 17.50 -2.76
CA ASP A 112 -4.07 18.43 -3.46
C ASP A 112 -3.15 19.17 -2.48
N GLN A 113 -1.87 19.26 -2.83
CA GLN A 113 -0.81 19.89 -2.05
C GLN A 113 -0.69 19.39 -0.59
N ARG A 114 -1.01 18.11 -0.39
CA ARG A 114 -0.93 17.45 0.91
C ARG A 114 -0.16 16.14 0.81
N ALA A 115 0.65 15.86 1.82
CA ALA A 115 1.14 14.53 2.11
C ALA A 115 0.23 13.87 3.16
N ILE A 116 0.10 12.56 3.11
CA ILE A 116 -0.62 11.81 4.12
C ILE A 116 0.38 11.26 5.14
N TYR A 117 0.19 11.62 6.41
CA TYR A 117 0.79 10.90 7.52
C TYR A 117 -0.24 9.88 8.03
N LEU A 118 0.07 8.60 7.94
CA LEU A 118 -0.83 7.51 8.26
C LEU A 118 -0.24 6.62 9.35
N ASP A 119 -1.00 6.39 10.42
CA ASP A 119 -0.78 5.26 11.32
C ASP A 119 -1.43 4.01 10.71
N THR A 120 -0.60 3.07 10.27
CA THR A 120 -1.09 1.85 9.59
C THR A 120 -1.74 0.83 10.53
N ASN A 121 -1.63 1.00 11.85
CA ASN A 121 -2.27 0.14 12.83
C ASN A 121 -3.71 0.59 13.12
N THR A 122 -3.91 1.90 13.31
CA THR A 122 -5.22 2.48 13.66
C THR A 122 -6.00 3.00 12.46
N LEU A 123 -5.31 3.26 11.34
CA LEU A 123 -5.77 3.97 10.15
C LEU A 123 -6.14 5.44 10.43
N GLU A 124 -5.73 5.99 11.56
CA GLU A 124 -5.76 7.42 11.79
C GLU A 124 -4.74 8.12 10.90
N TYR A 125 -5.11 9.27 10.36
CA TYR A 125 -4.24 9.98 9.43
C TYR A 125 -4.39 11.50 9.53
N ASP A 126 -3.33 12.20 9.15
CA ASP A 126 -3.31 13.65 9.01
C ASP A 126 -2.89 14.06 7.60
N LEU A 127 -3.49 15.11 7.10
CA LEU A 127 -3.09 15.76 5.86
C LEU A 127 -2.06 16.85 6.16
N VAL A 128 -0.80 16.54 5.93
CA VAL A 128 0.35 17.43 6.18
C VAL A 128 0.56 18.34 4.97
N PRO A 129 0.80 19.66 5.15
CA PRO A 129 1.12 20.55 4.04
C PRO A 129 2.32 20.06 3.22
N LEU A 130 2.17 20.06 1.88
CA LEU A 130 3.25 19.73 0.93
C LEU A 130 3.40 20.86 -0.08
N ASP A 131 4.01 21.97 0.34
CA ASP A 131 4.35 23.09 -0.52
C ASP A 131 5.78 22.93 -1.02
N LEU A 132 5.96 22.40 -2.21
CA LEU A 132 7.28 22.14 -2.80
C LEU A 132 7.98 23.41 -3.29
N LYS A 133 7.28 24.56 -3.38
CA LYS A 133 7.81 25.83 -3.94
C LYS A 133 8.44 25.59 -5.33
N ASP A 134 9.73 25.90 -5.48
CA ASP A 134 10.49 25.72 -6.71
C ASP A 134 11.11 24.30 -6.85
N ASN A 135 10.83 23.40 -5.90
CA ASN A 135 11.31 22.02 -5.95
C ASN A 135 10.32 21.12 -6.68
N VAL A 136 10.82 20.01 -7.21
CA VAL A 136 10.01 18.99 -7.91
C VAL A 136 10.33 17.61 -7.37
N VAL A 137 9.33 16.74 -7.38
CA VAL A 137 9.54 15.30 -7.16
C VAL A 137 9.89 14.65 -8.49
N VAL A 138 11.06 14.00 -8.55
CA VAL A 138 11.52 13.28 -9.74
C VAL A 138 11.31 11.78 -9.55
N ILE A 139 10.58 11.17 -10.47
CA ILE A 139 10.33 9.73 -10.49
C ILE A 139 11.30 9.09 -11.49
N MET A 140 12.20 8.23 -10.99
CA MET A 140 13.16 7.51 -11.80
C MET A 140 12.73 6.05 -11.96
N ASN A 141 12.13 5.73 -13.12
CA ASN A 141 11.73 4.36 -13.41
C ASN A 141 12.91 3.57 -13.99
N THR A 142 13.32 2.49 -13.33
CA THR A 142 14.37 1.59 -13.80
C THR A 142 13.92 0.69 -14.96
N ASN A 143 12.65 0.73 -15.35
CA ASN A 143 12.00 -0.12 -16.35
C ASN A 143 12.15 -1.64 -16.11
N LYS A 144 12.52 -2.05 -14.90
CA LYS A 144 12.51 -3.45 -14.51
C LYS A 144 11.07 -3.88 -14.22
N ARG A 145 10.55 -4.78 -15.04
CA ARG A 145 9.21 -5.36 -14.82
C ARG A 145 9.19 -6.14 -13.51
N ARG A 146 8.14 -5.94 -12.71
CA ARG A 146 7.84 -6.73 -11.52
C ARG A 146 6.74 -7.73 -11.87
N GLU A 147 6.83 -8.95 -11.34
CA GLU A 147 5.74 -9.93 -11.43
C GLU A 147 4.68 -9.63 -10.36
N LEU A 148 3.42 -10.06 -10.60
CA LEU A 148 2.26 -9.82 -9.72
C LEU A 148 2.47 -10.29 -8.28
N ALA A 149 3.22 -11.37 -8.07
CA ALA A 149 3.58 -11.88 -6.76
C ALA A 149 5.11 -11.83 -6.63
N ASP A 150 5.65 -10.70 -6.20
CA ASP A 150 7.09 -10.62 -5.91
C ASP A 150 7.39 -11.43 -4.64
N SER A 151 7.94 -12.63 -4.84
CA SER A 151 8.34 -13.54 -3.76
C SER A 151 9.25 -12.85 -2.73
N LYS A 152 10.06 -11.88 -3.15
CA LYS A 152 10.95 -11.12 -2.27
C LYS A 152 10.22 -10.16 -1.34
N TYR A 153 9.09 -9.59 -1.76
CA TYR A 153 8.29 -8.74 -0.87
C TYR A 153 7.70 -9.58 0.27
N ASN A 154 7.06 -10.69 -0.07
CA ASN A 154 6.48 -11.60 0.92
C ASN A 154 7.54 -12.19 1.86
N GLU A 155 8.73 -12.53 1.34
CA GLU A 155 9.89 -12.99 2.12
C GLU A 155 10.31 -11.92 3.16
N ARG A 156 10.49 -10.66 2.74
CA ARG A 156 10.87 -9.56 3.64
C ARG A 156 9.81 -9.28 4.70
N ARG A 157 8.54 -9.39 4.34
CA ARG A 157 7.43 -9.25 5.29
C ARG A 157 7.49 -10.34 6.36
N ALA A 158 7.65 -11.61 5.96
CA ALA A 158 7.79 -12.74 6.88
C ALA A 158 9.02 -12.62 7.79
N GLU A 159 10.16 -12.09 7.27
CA GLU A 159 11.34 -11.80 8.08
C GLU A 159 11.06 -10.79 9.20
N CYS A 160 10.31 -9.71 8.91
CA CYS A 160 9.92 -8.73 9.92
C CYS A 160 8.93 -9.31 10.94
N GLU A 161 7.95 -10.10 10.51
CA GLU A 161 6.98 -10.75 11.40
C GLU A 161 7.66 -11.76 12.34
N THR A 162 8.63 -12.51 11.82
CA THR A 162 9.44 -13.41 12.65
C THR A 162 10.29 -12.63 13.65
N ALA A 163 10.90 -11.51 13.26
CA ALA A 163 11.67 -10.66 14.17
C ALA A 163 10.79 -10.09 15.30
N ILE A 164 9.54 -9.69 15.00
CA ILE A 164 8.59 -9.28 16.05
C ILE A 164 8.36 -10.41 17.06
N SER A 165 8.05 -11.62 16.56
CA SER A 165 7.82 -12.77 17.42
C SER A 165 9.02 -13.11 18.33
N GLU A 166 10.24 -12.95 17.81
CA GLU A 166 11.48 -13.15 18.59
C GLU A 166 11.67 -12.04 19.64
N LEU A 167 11.36 -10.78 19.32
CA LEU A 167 11.42 -9.66 20.26
C LEU A 167 10.35 -9.75 21.36
N GLN A 168 9.18 -10.32 21.07
CA GLN A 168 8.09 -10.56 22.01
C GLN A 168 8.45 -11.52 23.14
N GLU A 169 9.58 -12.23 23.06
CA GLU A 169 10.10 -13.00 24.20
C GLU A 169 10.40 -12.11 25.43
N LYS A 170 10.67 -10.83 25.22
CA LYS A 170 11.03 -9.88 26.29
C LYS A 170 10.29 -8.54 26.22
N LEU A 171 9.69 -8.19 25.08
CA LEU A 171 9.03 -6.91 24.84
C LEU A 171 7.53 -7.12 24.62
N ASP A 172 6.72 -6.28 25.24
CA ASP A 172 5.27 -6.22 24.96
C ASP A 172 5.02 -5.25 23.82
N ILE A 173 5.20 -5.74 22.59
CA ILE A 173 5.00 -4.99 21.33
C ILE A 173 4.14 -5.79 20.37
N GLN A 174 3.38 -5.10 19.53
CA GLN A 174 2.63 -5.70 18.43
C GLN A 174 3.28 -5.41 17.09
N THR A 175 4.00 -4.31 16.97
CA THR A 175 4.64 -3.86 15.73
C THR A 175 6.03 -3.29 15.99
N LEU A 176 6.89 -3.33 14.96
CA LEU A 176 8.22 -2.68 15.02
C LEU A 176 8.14 -1.16 15.12
N GLY A 177 7.02 -0.56 14.71
CA GLY A 177 6.78 0.88 14.81
C GLY A 177 6.68 1.40 16.25
N GLU A 178 6.43 0.54 17.22
CA GLU A 178 6.39 0.89 18.64
C GLU A 178 7.78 1.06 19.27
N LEU A 179 8.83 0.61 18.57
CA LEU A 179 10.19 0.66 19.07
C LEU A 179 10.92 1.93 18.61
N ASP A 180 11.69 2.52 19.53
CA ASP A 180 12.78 3.39 19.17
C ASP A 180 14.06 2.58 18.87
N LEU A 181 15.04 3.25 18.24
CA LEU A 181 16.29 2.57 17.84
C LEU A 181 17.10 2.09 19.06
N TRP A 182 17.06 2.84 20.16
CA TRP A 182 17.81 2.48 21.37
C TRP A 182 17.25 1.20 22.00
N THR A 183 15.93 1.11 22.13
CA THR A 183 15.26 -0.10 22.63
C THR A 183 15.48 -1.27 21.68
N PHE A 184 15.35 -1.04 20.35
CA PHE A 184 15.62 -2.07 19.37
C PHE A 184 17.04 -2.62 19.50
N ASP A 185 18.06 -1.75 19.58
CA ASP A 185 19.46 -2.17 19.69
C ASP A 185 19.73 -2.96 20.98
N ALA A 186 19.13 -2.57 22.08
CA ALA A 186 19.27 -3.26 23.37
C ALA A 186 18.70 -4.70 23.35
N TYR A 187 17.68 -4.97 22.52
CA TYR A 187 17.01 -6.28 22.45
C TYR A 187 17.24 -7.03 21.14
N SER A 188 18.00 -6.47 20.18
CA SER A 188 18.26 -7.09 18.87
C SER A 188 18.93 -8.45 18.94
N TYR A 189 19.60 -8.77 20.06
CA TYR A 189 20.22 -10.08 20.32
C TYR A 189 19.20 -11.23 20.41
N LEU A 190 17.91 -10.95 20.62
CA LEU A 190 16.84 -11.94 20.58
C LEU A 190 16.55 -12.45 19.17
N ILE A 191 16.87 -11.63 18.15
CA ILE A 191 16.66 -12.00 16.76
C ILE A 191 17.78 -12.92 16.31
N LYS A 192 17.44 -14.14 15.88
CA LYS A 192 18.39 -15.24 15.64
C LYS A 192 19.09 -15.19 14.28
N ASP A 193 18.70 -14.25 13.40
CA ASP A 193 19.22 -14.14 12.05
C ASP A 193 19.64 -12.71 11.70
N GLU A 194 20.83 -12.53 11.13
CA GLU A 194 21.38 -11.21 10.82
C GLU A 194 20.57 -10.44 9.76
N ASN A 195 19.94 -11.14 8.79
CA ASN A 195 19.11 -10.47 7.79
C ASN A 195 17.83 -9.96 8.45
N ARG A 196 17.23 -10.75 9.34
CA ARG A 196 16.07 -10.30 10.12
C ARG A 196 16.39 -9.09 11.00
N ILE A 197 17.57 -9.05 11.63
CA ILE A 197 18.04 -7.88 12.40
C ILE A 197 18.08 -6.65 11.46
N LYS A 198 18.68 -6.77 10.28
CA LYS A 198 18.76 -5.67 9.30
C LYS A 198 17.39 -5.20 8.83
N ARG A 199 16.46 -6.13 8.57
CA ARG A 199 15.09 -5.82 8.13
C ARG A 199 14.30 -5.11 9.23
N ALA A 200 14.33 -5.64 10.44
CA ALA A 200 13.62 -5.05 11.58
C ALA A 200 14.21 -3.66 11.94
N ARG A 201 15.54 -3.52 11.95
CA ARG A 201 16.22 -2.23 12.16
C ARG A 201 15.79 -1.21 11.11
N HIS A 202 15.73 -1.60 9.84
CA HIS A 202 15.26 -0.72 8.78
C HIS A 202 13.83 -0.24 9.05
N ALA A 203 12.91 -1.15 9.41
CA ALA A 203 11.52 -0.78 9.70
C ALA A 203 11.42 0.21 10.88
N VAL A 204 12.17 -0.01 11.97
CA VAL A 204 12.24 0.91 13.11
C VAL A 204 12.76 2.29 12.70
N LEU A 205 13.85 2.33 11.92
CA LEU A 205 14.44 3.58 11.44
C LEU A 205 13.50 4.34 10.49
N GLU A 206 12.84 3.63 9.57
CA GLU A 206 11.89 4.27 8.64
C GLU A 206 10.69 4.85 9.36
N ASN A 207 10.17 4.18 10.39
CA ASN A 207 9.09 4.73 11.20
C ASN A 207 9.52 6.04 11.88
N GLN A 208 10.70 6.08 12.50
CA GLN A 208 11.23 7.31 13.11
C GLN A 208 11.50 8.41 12.08
N ARG A 209 12.00 8.02 10.89
CA ARG A 209 12.25 8.96 9.78
C ARG A 209 10.95 9.58 9.28
N THR A 210 9.87 8.80 9.21
CA THR A 210 8.53 9.28 8.85
C THR A 210 8.02 10.36 9.84
N LEU A 211 8.20 10.13 11.15
CA LEU A 211 7.87 11.14 12.17
C LEU A 211 8.66 12.43 12.00
N GLN A 212 9.94 12.34 11.66
CA GLN A 212 10.80 13.50 11.40
C GLN A 212 10.40 14.20 10.09
N ALA A 213 10.07 13.44 9.05
CA ALA A 213 9.61 13.96 7.77
C ALA A 213 8.30 14.75 7.92
N ARG A 214 7.34 14.26 8.71
CA ARG A 214 6.14 14.99 9.09
C ARG A 214 6.47 16.35 9.69
N LYS A 215 7.34 16.40 10.72
CA LYS A 215 7.74 17.64 11.37
C LYS A 215 8.46 18.61 10.42
N ALA A 216 9.30 18.10 9.53
CA ALA A 216 9.98 18.91 8.51
C ALA A 216 8.97 19.57 7.56
N LEU A 217 7.97 18.84 7.07
CA LEU A 217 6.93 19.40 6.22
C LEU A 217 6.04 20.40 6.97
N GLU A 218 5.63 20.11 8.20
CA GLU A 218 4.83 21.01 9.04
C GLU A 218 5.55 22.35 9.31
N SER A 219 6.87 22.32 9.43
CA SER A 219 7.70 23.52 9.62
C SER A 219 8.17 24.20 8.32
N GLY A 220 7.88 23.60 7.15
CA GLY A 220 8.35 24.10 5.85
C GLY A 220 9.85 23.86 5.59
N ASP A 221 10.51 22.97 6.35
CA ASP A 221 11.91 22.57 6.14
C ASP A 221 12.02 21.54 5.01
N LEU A 222 11.92 22.01 3.76
CA LEU A 222 12.03 21.15 2.57
C LEU A 222 13.43 20.55 2.41
N GLU A 223 14.47 21.24 2.83
CA GLU A 223 15.84 20.71 2.78
C GLU A 223 16.00 19.54 3.76
N GLY A 224 15.49 19.70 4.99
CA GLY A 224 15.43 18.63 5.98
C GLY A 224 14.63 17.42 5.47
N PHE A 225 13.46 17.66 4.88
CA PHE A 225 12.67 16.62 4.25
C PHE A 225 13.44 15.88 3.15
N GLY A 226 14.12 16.60 2.24
CA GLY A 226 14.97 16.02 1.21
C GLY A 226 16.12 15.18 1.76
N ARG A 227 16.77 15.63 2.84
CA ARG A 227 17.81 14.81 3.53
C ARG A 227 17.24 13.51 4.10
N LEU A 228 16.03 13.54 4.66
CA LEU A 228 15.37 12.34 5.18
C LEU A 228 15.00 11.37 4.06
N MET A 229 14.52 11.86 2.91
CA MET A 229 14.29 11.02 1.73
C MET A 229 15.57 10.34 1.23
N ASN A 230 16.68 11.06 1.19
CA ASN A 230 17.97 10.49 0.75
C ASN A 230 18.56 9.48 1.75
N ALA A 231 18.13 9.52 3.01
CA ALA A 231 18.60 8.60 4.04
C ALA A 231 17.73 7.32 4.14
N SER A 232 16.59 7.28 3.49
CA SER A 232 15.74 6.11 3.29
C SER A 232 16.26 5.24 2.14
#